data_31d0d1c7b64f3c9505a7b13876ec3b7f
#
_entry.id   31d0d1c7b64f3c9505a7b13876ec3b7f
#
_cell.length_a   1.000
_cell.length_b   1.000
_cell.length_c   1.000
_cell.angle_alpha   90.00
_cell.angle_beta   90.00
_cell.angle_gamma   90.00
#
_symmetry.space_group_name_H-M   'P 1'
#
loop_
_entity.id
_entity.type
_entity.pdbx_description
1 polymer ?
#
loop_
_entity_poly.entity_id
_entity_poly.type
_entity_poly.pdbx_seq_one_letter_code
_entity_poly.pdbx_strand_id
1 'polypeptide(L)'
;MNYTNEELIEYLKKCQIKPSNIRIRVLKFLLMSQTHPTADDIYNSLIEEIPTLSKTSIYNTINLFLEKGIVNGLALDQKELRYDINTSFHGHFKCDKCGNIYDFPVTINFPTKDELKDFVINNKDVFFYGICKKCNS
;
A
#
# COMPACT_ATOMS: atom_id res chain seq x y z
N MET A 1 -7.44 8.41 13.01
CA MET A 1 -6.97 9.72 12.57
C MET A 1 -7.81 10.20 11.41
N ASN A 2 -8.40 11.37 11.53
CA ASN A 2 -9.27 11.92 10.49
C ASN A 2 -8.54 12.96 9.67
N TYR A 3 -8.62 12.85 8.35
CA TYR A 3 -8.03 13.80 7.41
C TYR A 3 -9.14 14.63 6.79
N THR A 4 -8.95 15.95 6.76
CA THR A 4 -9.88 16.83 6.05
C THR A 4 -9.60 16.78 4.55
N ASN A 5 -10.60 17.16 3.75
CA ASN A 5 -10.40 17.24 2.30
C ASN A 5 -9.29 18.22 1.94
N GLU A 6 -9.19 19.34 2.66
CA GLU A 6 -8.13 20.33 2.44
C GLU A 6 -6.74 19.73 2.66
N GLU A 7 -6.58 18.93 3.71
CA GLU A 7 -5.30 18.26 3.99
C GLU A 7 -4.93 17.28 2.89
N LEU A 8 -5.90 16.52 2.40
CA LEU A 8 -5.69 15.55 1.32
C LEU A 8 -5.34 16.25 0.01
N ILE A 9 -6.03 17.35 -0.29
CA ILE A 9 -5.75 18.16 -1.48
C ILE A 9 -4.31 18.69 -1.44
N GLU A 10 -3.91 19.24 -0.29
CA GLU A 10 -2.55 19.76 -0.13
C GLU A 10 -1.50 18.65 -0.29
N TYR A 11 -1.77 17.48 0.25
CA TYR A 11 -0.87 16.34 0.13
C TYR A 11 -0.68 15.94 -1.33
N LEU A 12 -1.77 15.84 -2.08
CA LEU A 12 -1.71 15.51 -3.50
C LEU A 12 -0.92 16.55 -4.29
N LYS A 13 -1.16 17.83 -4.01
CA LYS A 13 -0.45 18.92 -4.68
C LYS A 13 1.05 18.86 -4.41
N LYS A 14 1.45 18.56 -3.18
CA LYS A 14 2.86 18.38 -2.84
C LYS A 14 3.49 17.22 -3.60
N CYS A 15 2.71 16.20 -3.90
CA CYS A 15 3.17 15.07 -4.69
C CYS A 15 3.05 15.31 -6.19
N GLN A 16 2.70 16.53 -6.61
CA GLN A 16 2.52 16.90 -8.01
C GLN A 16 1.40 16.11 -8.68
N ILE A 17 0.33 15.86 -7.93
CA ILE A 17 -0.87 15.18 -8.43
C ILE A 17 -2.03 16.18 -8.39
N LYS A 18 -2.70 16.34 -9.53
CA LYS A 18 -3.89 17.20 -9.60
C LYS A 18 -5.01 16.53 -8.80
N PRO A 19 -5.60 17.22 -7.79
CA PRO A 19 -6.69 16.64 -7.02
C PRO A 19 -7.94 16.40 -7.88
N SER A 20 -8.63 15.32 -7.56
CA SER A 20 -9.95 15.02 -8.11
C SER A 20 -10.72 14.25 -7.04
N ASN A 21 -12.04 14.16 -7.20
CA ASN A 21 -12.86 13.45 -6.23
C ASN A 21 -12.39 12.00 -6.04
N ILE A 22 -12.12 11.30 -7.13
CA ILE A 22 -11.68 9.91 -7.07
C ILE A 22 -10.31 9.81 -6.38
N ARG A 23 -9.37 10.67 -6.75
CA ARG A 23 -8.02 10.65 -6.16
C ARG A 23 -8.05 10.95 -4.67
N ILE A 24 -8.87 11.91 -4.25
CA ILE A 24 -9.02 12.25 -2.84
C ILE A 24 -9.61 11.06 -2.07
N ARG A 25 -10.64 10.42 -2.62
CA ARG A 25 -11.32 9.31 -1.95
C ARG A 25 -10.43 8.08 -1.86
N VAL A 26 -9.68 7.76 -2.90
CA VAL A 26 -8.75 6.63 -2.88
C VAL A 26 -7.64 6.90 -1.86
N LEU A 27 -7.09 8.10 -1.85
CA LEU A 27 -6.06 8.46 -0.88
C LEU A 27 -6.58 8.33 0.55
N LYS A 28 -7.77 8.84 0.81
CA LYS A 28 -8.39 8.76 2.13
C LYS A 28 -8.59 7.30 2.55
N PHE A 29 -9.09 6.48 1.65
CA PHE A 29 -9.28 5.06 1.94
C PHE A 29 -7.96 4.39 2.33
N LEU A 30 -6.90 4.64 1.57
CA LEU A 30 -5.59 4.06 1.84
C LEU A 30 -5.01 4.53 3.18
N LEU A 31 -5.15 5.81 3.48
CA LEU A 31 -4.64 6.37 4.74
C LEU A 31 -5.37 5.82 5.96
N MET A 32 -6.66 5.55 5.83
CA MET A 32 -7.47 5.04 6.94
C MET A 32 -7.53 3.53 7.00
N SER A 33 -7.03 2.84 6.00
CA SER A 33 -7.03 1.40 5.96
C SER A 33 -5.89 0.86 6.82
N GLN A 34 -6.20 -0.13 7.65
CA GLN A 34 -5.19 -0.84 8.44
C GLN A 34 -4.89 -2.21 7.86
N THR A 35 -5.59 -2.56 6.80
CA THR A 35 -5.35 -3.78 6.04
C THR A 35 -4.79 -3.36 4.68
N HIS A 36 -3.94 -4.15 4.12
CA HIS A 36 -3.34 -3.83 2.83
C HIS A 36 -4.34 -4.17 1.73
N PRO A 37 -5.14 -3.20 1.25
CA PRO A 37 -6.25 -3.49 0.33
C PRO A 37 -5.77 -3.81 -1.07
N THR A 38 -6.56 -4.61 -1.78
CA THR A 38 -6.43 -4.80 -3.21
C THR A 38 -7.19 -3.67 -3.94
N ALA A 39 -6.99 -3.57 -5.26
CA ALA A 39 -7.77 -2.63 -6.06
C ALA A 39 -9.28 -2.94 -5.98
N ASP A 40 -9.65 -4.22 -5.95
CA ASP A 40 -11.05 -4.61 -5.80
C ASP A 40 -11.62 -4.19 -4.45
N ASP A 41 -10.84 -4.30 -3.38
CA ASP A 41 -11.27 -3.84 -2.05
C ASP A 41 -11.58 -2.35 -2.08
N ILE A 42 -10.73 -1.56 -2.71
CA ILE A 42 -10.93 -0.12 -2.83
C ILE A 42 -12.18 0.18 -3.66
N TYR A 43 -12.33 -0.49 -4.80
CA TYR A 43 -13.48 -0.31 -5.67
C TYR A 43 -14.78 -0.64 -4.93
N ASN A 44 -14.84 -1.79 -4.26
CA ASN A 44 -16.04 -2.23 -3.57
C ASN A 44 -16.42 -1.31 -2.42
N SER A 45 -15.44 -0.69 -1.77
CA SER A 45 -15.71 0.26 -0.70
C SER A 45 -16.22 1.60 -1.20
N LEU A 46 -15.79 2.04 -2.38
CA LEU A 46 -16.13 3.36 -2.88
C LEU A 46 -17.32 3.38 -3.82
N ILE A 47 -17.70 2.24 -4.40
CA ILE A 47 -18.77 2.20 -5.39
C ILE A 47 -20.13 2.64 -4.82
N GLU A 48 -20.37 2.40 -3.55
CA GLU A 48 -21.63 2.81 -2.91
C GLU A 48 -21.76 4.33 -2.85
N GLU A 49 -20.66 5.03 -2.63
CA GLU A 49 -20.63 6.49 -2.54
C GLU A 49 -20.52 7.15 -3.92
N ILE A 50 -19.92 6.47 -4.87
CA ILE A 50 -19.69 6.97 -6.22
C ILE A 50 -20.27 5.95 -7.20
N PRO A 51 -21.58 5.98 -7.47
CA PRO A 51 -22.21 4.94 -8.31
C PRO A 51 -21.68 4.87 -9.74
N THR A 52 -21.08 5.94 -10.23
CA THR A 52 -20.50 5.98 -11.59
C THR A 52 -19.05 5.52 -11.62
N LEU A 53 -18.52 5.07 -10.48
CA LEU A 53 -17.13 4.65 -10.38
C LEU A 53 -16.86 3.42 -11.26
N SER A 54 -15.73 3.43 -11.97
CA SER A 54 -15.28 2.29 -12.76
C SER A 54 -14.02 1.70 -12.14
N LYS A 55 -13.80 0.41 -12.39
CA LYS A 55 -12.55 -0.23 -11.95
C LYS A 55 -11.34 0.39 -12.65
N THR A 56 -11.50 0.78 -13.91
CA THR A 56 -10.45 1.45 -14.65
C THR A 56 -9.99 2.73 -13.96
N SER A 57 -10.90 3.53 -13.44
CA SER A 57 -10.57 4.75 -12.70
C SER A 57 -9.77 4.44 -11.44
N ILE A 58 -10.11 3.36 -10.75
CA ILE A 58 -9.35 2.93 -9.57
C ILE A 58 -7.94 2.53 -9.96
N TYR A 59 -7.78 1.68 -10.98
CA TYR A 59 -6.44 1.26 -11.43
C TYR A 59 -5.60 2.44 -11.91
N ASN A 60 -6.21 3.37 -12.65
CA ASN A 60 -5.48 4.56 -13.11
C ASN A 60 -5.00 5.40 -11.93
N THR A 61 -5.84 5.57 -10.92
CA THR A 61 -5.47 6.33 -9.72
C THR A 61 -4.35 5.64 -8.94
N ILE A 62 -4.46 4.33 -8.74
CA ILE A 62 -3.44 3.56 -8.03
C ILE A 62 -2.11 3.60 -8.79
N ASN A 63 -2.15 3.43 -10.11
CA ASN A 63 -0.95 3.47 -10.93
C ASN A 63 -0.25 4.83 -10.84
N LEU A 64 -1.02 5.91 -10.80
CA LEU A 64 -0.47 7.24 -10.59
C LEU A 64 0.21 7.36 -9.22
N PHE A 65 -0.44 6.83 -8.19
CA PHE A 65 0.11 6.85 -6.83
C PHE A 65 1.40 6.02 -6.72
N LEU A 66 1.44 4.87 -7.40
CA LEU A 66 2.67 4.06 -7.48
C LEU A 66 3.78 4.82 -8.19
N GLU A 67 3.47 5.45 -9.30
CA GLU A 67 4.45 6.24 -10.07
C GLU A 67 5.02 7.38 -9.25
N LYS A 68 4.20 8.04 -8.45
CA LYS A 68 4.63 9.15 -7.59
C LYS A 68 5.25 8.69 -6.27
N GLY A 69 5.28 7.39 -6.01
CA GLY A 69 5.92 6.85 -4.83
C GLY A 69 5.15 7.02 -3.53
N ILE A 70 3.85 7.35 -3.59
CA ILE A 70 3.07 7.52 -2.36
C ILE A 70 2.43 6.24 -1.88
N VAL A 71 2.39 5.20 -2.70
CA VAL A 71 2.01 3.85 -2.28
C VAL A 71 3.00 2.84 -2.83
N ASN A 72 3.09 1.70 -2.16
CA ASN A 72 3.84 0.54 -2.63
C ASN A 72 2.88 -0.58 -2.98
N GLY A 73 3.23 -1.35 -4.02
CA GLY A 73 2.51 -2.58 -4.34
C GLY A 73 3.20 -3.76 -3.72
N LEU A 74 2.44 -4.62 -3.05
CA LEU A 74 2.95 -5.81 -2.38
C LEU A 74 2.44 -7.05 -3.10
N ALA A 75 3.37 -7.84 -3.67
CA ALA A 75 3.06 -9.07 -4.37
C ALA A 75 3.21 -10.26 -3.41
N LEU A 76 2.37 -10.32 -2.39
CA LEU A 76 2.45 -11.34 -1.34
C LEU A 76 1.79 -12.65 -1.72
N ASP A 77 0.91 -12.63 -2.71
CA ASP A 77 0.35 -13.83 -3.30
C ASP A 77 0.34 -13.65 -4.83
N GLN A 78 0.02 -14.70 -5.55
CA GLN A 78 0.10 -14.66 -7.01
C GLN A 78 -1.16 -14.13 -7.68
N LYS A 79 -2.18 -13.78 -6.90
CA LYS A 79 -3.48 -13.41 -7.46
C LYS A 79 -3.59 -11.92 -7.74
N GLU A 80 -3.25 -11.08 -6.80
CA GLU A 80 -3.38 -9.64 -6.97
C GLU A 80 -2.43 -8.89 -6.06
N LEU A 81 -2.11 -7.68 -6.47
CA LEU A 81 -1.30 -6.78 -5.66
C LEU A 81 -2.14 -6.21 -4.53
N ARG A 82 -1.50 -6.05 -3.39
CA ARG A 82 -2.04 -5.27 -2.28
C ARG A 82 -1.27 -3.98 -2.19
N TYR A 83 -1.87 -2.95 -1.64
CA TYR A 83 -1.30 -1.62 -1.64
C TYR A 83 -1.10 -1.10 -0.23
N ASP A 84 0.05 -0.45 -0.02
CA ASP A 84 0.45 0.07 1.28
C ASP A 84 0.92 1.51 1.10
N ILE A 85 0.31 2.42 1.84
CA ILE A 85 0.69 3.82 1.78
C ILE A 85 1.92 4.12 2.64
N ASN A 86 2.27 3.22 3.55
CA ASN A 86 3.48 3.37 4.35
C ASN A 86 4.69 2.97 3.52
N THR A 87 5.41 3.96 3.02
CA THR A 87 6.58 3.76 2.17
C THR A 87 7.89 3.62 2.93
N SER A 88 7.88 3.69 4.26
CA SER A 88 9.08 3.44 5.06
C SER A 88 9.44 1.95 5.02
N PHE A 89 10.73 1.65 5.20
CA PHE A 89 11.17 0.25 5.19
C PHE A 89 10.65 -0.49 6.42
N HIS A 90 9.92 -1.55 6.19
CA HIS A 90 9.39 -2.40 7.25
C HIS A 90 9.15 -3.79 6.68
N GLY A 91 8.92 -4.77 7.57
CA GLY A 91 8.59 -6.12 7.14
C GLY A 91 7.10 -6.33 7.08
N HIS A 92 6.71 -7.34 6.33
CA HIS A 92 5.31 -7.74 6.20
C HIS A 92 5.20 -9.23 6.54
N PHE A 93 4.20 -9.56 7.33
CA PHE A 93 3.86 -10.95 7.64
C PHE A 93 2.50 -11.26 7.07
N LYS A 94 2.40 -12.28 6.23
CA LYS A 94 1.12 -12.73 5.69
C LYS A 94 0.70 -14.02 6.36
N CYS A 95 -0.49 -14.04 6.94
CA CYS A 95 -1.07 -15.25 7.50
C CYS A 95 -1.66 -16.11 6.40
N ASP A 96 -1.17 -17.34 6.29
CA ASP A 96 -1.67 -18.27 5.27
C ASP A 96 -3.08 -18.75 5.56
N LYS A 97 -3.54 -18.62 6.80
CA LYS A 97 -4.85 -19.09 7.21
C LYS A 97 -5.94 -18.05 7.06
N CYS A 98 -5.75 -16.84 7.59
CA CYS A 98 -6.76 -15.78 7.51
C CYS A 98 -6.48 -14.75 6.42
N GLY A 99 -5.29 -14.75 5.82
CA GLY A 99 -4.94 -13.84 4.75
C GLY A 99 -4.57 -12.43 5.19
N ASN A 100 -4.63 -12.12 6.48
CA ASN A 100 -4.29 -10.80 6.97
C ASN A 100 -2.80 -10.55 6.86
N ILE A 101 -2.46 -9.27 6.70
CA ILE A 101 -1.08 -8.82 6.58
C ILE A 101 -0.78 -7.93 7.77
N TYR A 102 0.35 -8.19 8.42
CA TYR A 102 0.82 -7.45 9.58
C TYR A 102 2.16 -6.81 9.26
N ASP A 103 2.31 -5.54 9.60
CA ASP A 103 3.58 -4.84 9.47
C ASP A 103 4.38 -5.00 10.75
N PHE A 104 5.70 -5.10 10.61
CA PHE A 104 6.60 -5.12 11.76
C PHE A 104 7.87 -4.37 11.43
N PRO A 105 8.50 -3.74 12.45
CA PRO A 105 9.75 -3.02 12.20
C PRO A 105 10.89 -3.97 11.87
N VAL A 106 11.72 -3.57 10.93
CA VAL A 106 12.88 -4.35 10.51
C VAL A 106 14.12 -3.46 10.59
N THR A 107 15.15 -3.98 11.23
CA THR A 107 16.47 -3.35 11.22
C THR A 107 17.43 -4.30 10.56
N ILE A 108 17.93 -3.92 9.40
CA ILE A 108 18.89 -4.74 8.65
C ILE A 108 20.09 -3.87 8.33
N ASN A 109 21.28 -4.38 8.63
CA ASN A 109 22.52 -3.69 8.28
C ASN A 109 22.85 -3.96 6.82
N PHE A 110 22.61 -2.96 5.97
CA PHE A 110 22.98 -3.00 4.57
C PHE A 110 24.04 -1.94 4.29
N PRO A 111 24.90 -2.18 3.32
CA PRO A 111 25.08 -3.44 2.60
C PRO A 111 25.72 -4.52 3.46
N THR A 112 25.42 -5.76 3.20
CA THR A 112 26.15 -6.88 3.76
C THR A 112 27.57 -6.82 3.21
N LYS A 113 28.54 -7.12 4.08
CA LYS A 113 29.92 -6.68 3.87
C LYS A 113 30.53 -7.03 2.53
N ASP A 114 30.42 -8.25 2.07
CA ASP A 114 31.22 -8.69 0.95
C ASP A 114 30.42 -9.09 -0.28
N GLU A 115 29.22 -9.66 -0.09
CA GLU A 115 28.44 -10.18 -1.21
C GLU A 115 27.82 -9.09 -2.09
N LEU A 116 27.48 -7.94 -1.50
CA LEU A 116 26.84 -6.86 -2.22
C LEU A 116 27.65 -5.58 -2.29
N LYS A 117 28.95 -5.70 -2.09
CA LYS A 117 29.85 -4.57 -1.92
C LYS A 117 29.75 -3.53 -3.05
N ASP A 118 29.77 -3.91 -4.27
CA ASP A 118 29.75 -2.98 -5.41
C ASP A 118 28.39 -2.95 -6.12
N PHE A 119 27.35 -3.43 -5.43
CA PHE A 119 26.01 -3.45 -5.96
C PHE A 119 25.27 -2.15 -5.64
N VAL A 120 24.44 -1.70 -6.56
CA VAL A 120 23.51 -0.60 -6.31
C VAL A 120 22.17 -1.22 -5.95
N ILE A 121 21.72 -1.01 -4.70
CA ILE A 121 20.45 -1.59 -4.23
C ILE A 121 19.36 -0.54 -4.38
N ASN A 122 18.45 -0.76 -5.31
CA ASN A 122 17.35 0.16 -5.56
C ASN A 122 16.14 -0.11 -4.70
N ASN A 123 15.95 -1.35 -4.24
CA ASN A 123 14.79 -1.72 -3.44
C ASN A 123 15.12 -2.92 -2.56
N LYS A 124 14.37 -3.06 -1.47
CA LYS A 124 14.52 -4.19 -0.55
C LYS A 124 13.18 -4.48 0.11
N ASP A 125 12.87 -5.77 0.25
CA ASP A 125 11.61 -6.21 0.84
C ASP A 125 11.89 -7.34 1.82
N VAL A 126 11.11 -7.39 2.89
CA VAL A 126 11.17 -8.49 3.86
C VAL A 126 9.75 -9.02 4.03
N PHE A 127 9.54 -10.28 3.67
CA PHE A 127 8.25 -10.93 3.77
C PHE A 127 8.37 -12.20 4.60
N PHE A 128 7.49 -12.33 5.59
CA PHE A 128 7.33 -13.57 6.33
C PHE A 128 5.96 -14.17 6.04
N TYR A 129 5.89 -15.48 5.98
CA TYR A 129 4.67 -16.22 5.72
C TYR A 129 4.47 -17.26 6.81
N GLY A 130 3.26 -17.44 7.27
CA GLY A 130 2.99 -18.42 8.29
C GLY A 130 1.61 -18.26 8.88
N ILE A 131 1.48 -18.50 10.18
CA ILE A 131 0.21 -18.44 10.90
C ILE A 131 0.29 -17.31 11.91
N CYS A 132 -0.67 -16.39 11.85
CA CYS A 132 -0.68 -15.23 12.74
C CYS A 132 -1.07 -15.63 14.17
N LYS A 133 -0.87 -14.73 15.10
CA LYS A 133 -1.15 -14.96 16.52
C LYS A 133 -2.59 -15.40 16.77
N LYS A 134 -3.55 -14.78 16.11
CA LYS A 134 -4.97 -15.14 16.26
C LYS A 134 -5.25 -16.55 15.77
N CYS A 135 -4.70 -16.91 14.61
CA CYS A 135 -4.96 -18.22 14.01
C CYS A 135 -4.18 -19.35 14.69
N ASN A 136 -3.15 -19.01 15.45
CA ASN A 136 -2.31 -19.97 16.15
C ASN A 136 -2.78 -20.22 17.59
N SER A 137 -3.81 -19.57 18.03
CA SER A 137 -4.32 -19.76 19.38
C SER A 137 -5.35 -20.89 19.47
#